data_9a6c11ee24f2d7de25584d57415bbf30
#
_entry.id   9a6c11ee24f2d7de25584d57415bbf30
#
_cell.length_a   1.000
_cell.length_b   1.000
_cell.length_c   1.000
_cell.angle_alpha   90.00
_cell.angle_beta   90.00
_cell.angle_gamma   90.00
#
_symmetry.space_group_name_H-M   'P 1'
#
loop_
_entity.id
_entity.type
_entity.pdbx_description
1 polymer ?
#
loop_
_entity_poly.entity_id
_entity_poly.type
_entity_poly.pdbx_seq_one_letter_code
_entity_poly.pdbx_strand_id
1 'polypeptide(L)'
;TLAFAWQGTALAALFGFLMAVCWSSRAVRSFAASIRAVHELFWGLLLLQVAGLSTLTGVLAIAIPYAGIFAKVFGEFLEESDPAPAHSLPASTSAVSRFFFARLPLVWQAFKAYGSYRLECALRASAILGFIGLPTLGFHLETAFREGVYDQGAALLYLFFALIFTLRWWLRPALIPLYLIAAVVWAPPVFTGNLSTLVRFVTVDLVPAPLRHGGGLLELWQWFAMLWQQQL
;
A
#
# COMPACT_ATOMS: atom_id res chain seq x y z
N THR A 1 -2.66 13.41 5.08
CA THR A 1 -1.53 12.59 5.55
C THR A 1 -2.00 11.46 6.46
N LEU A 2 -2.45 11.72 7.70
CA LEU A 2 -2.86 10.70 8.67
C LEU A 2 -3.93 9.75 8.11
N ALA A 3 -5.01 10.29 7.53
CA ALA A 3 -6.11 9.48 7.01
C ALA A 3 -5.63 8.51 5.92
N PHE A 4 -4.80 8.96 4.98
CA PHE A 4 -4.26 8.09 3.93
C PHE A 4 -3.35 7.00 4.50
N ALA A 5 -2.48 7.35 5.46
CA ALA A 5 -1.61 6.38 6.11
C ALA A 5 -2.41 5.30 6.86
N TRP A 6 -3.42 5.70 7.65
CA TRP A 6 -4.27 4.78 8.40
C TRP A 6 -5.09 3.86 7.50
N GLN A 7 -5.85 4.44 6.57
CA GLN A 7 -6.71 3.68 5.66
C GLN A 7 -5.87 2.79 4.74
N GLY A 8 -4.79 3.34 4.15
CA GLY A 8 -3.91 2.61 3.27
C GLY A 8 -3.23 1.42 3.96
N THR A 9 -2.71 1.63 5.19
CA THR A 9 -2.07 0.55 5.95
C THR A 9 -3.08 -0.51 6.40
N ALA A 10 -4.27 -0.11 6.85
CA ALA A 10 -5.31 -1.06 7.26
C ALA A 10 -5.80 -1.92 6.09
N LEU A 11 -6.06 -1.29 4.95
CA LEU A 11 -6.45 -1.99 3.74
C LEU A 11 -5.33 -2.93 3.24
N ALA A 12 -4.09 -2.45 3.27
CA ALA A 12 -2.91 -3.25 2.93
C ALA A 12 -2.74 -4.46 3.86
N ALA A 13 -2.90 -4.27 5.17
CA ALA A 13 -2.79 -5.35 6.15
C ALA A 13 -3.91 -6.40 5.95
N LEU A 14 -5.14 -5.98 5.65
CA LEU A 14 -6.25 -6.89 5.37
C LEU A 14 -5.98 -7.72 4.12
N PHE A 15 -5.69 -7.08 2.98
CA PHE A 15 -5.41 -7.81 1.74
C PHE A 15 -4.12 -8.61 1.81
N GLY A 16 -3.09 -8.08 2.46
CA GLY A 16 -1.83 -8.79 2.69
C GLY A 16 -2.02 -10.03 3.56
N PHE A 17 -2.86 -9.97 4.60
CA PHE A 17 -3.21 -11.13 5.41
C PHE A 17 -3.97 -12.19 4.60
N LEU A 18 -4.95 -11.80 3.79
CA LEU A 18 -5.68 -12.73 2.92
C LEU A 18 -4.72 -13.45 1.94
N MET A 19 -3.79 -12.70 1.33
CA MET A 19 -2.76 -13.29 0.48
C MET A 19 -1.77 -14.17 1.26
N ALA A 20 -1.42 -13.81 2.50
CA ALA A 20 -0.53 -14.59 3.35
C ALA A 20 -1.11 -15.96 3.72
N VAL A 21 -2.42 -16.07 3.92
CA VAL A 21 -3.09 -17.37 4.12
C VAL A 21 -2.90 -18.29 2.91
N CYS A 22 -2.83 -17.73 1.71
CA CYS A 22 -2.59 -18.46 0.46
C CYS A 22 -1.11 -18.44 0.02
N TRP A 23 -0.17 -18.17 0.92
CA TRP A 23 1.25 -17.94 0.61
C TRP A 23 1.96 -19.15 -0.01
N SER A 24 1.45 -20.36 0.21
CA SER A 24 1.96 -21.58 -0.43
C SER A 24 1.85 -21.55 -1.97
N SER A 25 0.94 -20.77 -2.52
CA SER A 25 0.74 -20.64 -3.97
C SER A 25 1.83 -19.79 -4.62
N ARG A 26 2.51 -20.35 -5.65
CA ARG A 26 3.49 -19.60 -6.45
C ARG A 26 2.88 -18.40 -7.15
N ALA A 27 1.62 -18.49 -7.58
CA ALA A 27 0.90 -17.39 -8.22
C ALA A 27 0.72 -16.21 -7.25
N VAL A 28 0.34 -16.47 -6.00
CA VAL A 28 0.21 -15.44 -4.97
C VAL A 28 1.56 -14.78 -4.66
N ARG A 29 2.62 -15.57 -4.54
CA ARG A 29 4.00 -15.04 -4.33
C ARG A 29 4.44 -14.15 -5.49
N SER A 30 4.24 -14.58 -6.73
CA SER A 30 4.58 -13.78 -7.92
C SER A 30 3.76 -12.50 -8.01
N PHE A 31 2.45 -12.57 -7.75
CA PHE A 31 1.59 -11.40 -7.73
C PHE A 31 2.00 -10.40 -6.64
N ALA A 32 2.21 -10.89 -5.42
CA ALA A 32 2.69 -10.04 -4.32
C ALA A 32 4.08 -9.43 -4.61
N ALA A 33 4.96 -10.16 -5.30
CA ALA A 33 6.24 -9.63 -5.73
C ALA A 33 6.08 -8.51 -6.77
N SER A 34 5.19 -8.67 -7.74
CA SER A 34 4.94 -7.68 -8.79
C SER A 34 4.38 -6.38 -8.24
N ILE A 35 3.35 -6.44 -7.37
CA ILE A 35 2.72 -5.22 -6.83
C ILE A 35 3.64 -4.43 -5.90
N ARG A 36 4.53 -5.10 -5.15
CA ARG A 36 5.49 -4.45 -4.25
C ARG A 36 6.77 -3.97 -4.94
N ALA A 37 7.02 -4.40 -6.19
CA ALA A 37 8.20 -3.97 -6.96
C ALA A 37 8.08 -2.50 -7.40
N VAL A 38 6.86 -1.98 -7.47
CA VAL A 38 6.57 -0.61 -7.88
C VAL A 38 6.36 0.25 -6.64
N HIS A 39 7.08 1.38 -6.58
CA HIS A 39 6.99 2.33 -5.47
C HIS A 39 5.60 3.00 -5.41
N GLU A 40 5.13 3.37 -4.21
CA GLU A 40 3.82 3.98 -3.98
C GLU A 40 3.56 5.25 -4.81
N LEU A 41 4.60 6.03 -5.10
CA LEU A 41 4.49 7.22 -5.94
C LEU A 41 4.01 6.88 -7.35
N PHE A 42 4.57 5.83 -7.95
CA PHE A 42 4.17 5.38 -9.29
C PHE A 42 2.75 4.83 -9.30
N TRP A 43 2.35 4.08 -8.25
CA TRP A 43 0.96 3.67 -8.07
C TRP A 43 0.04 4.88 -7.96
N GLY A 44 0.47 5.94 -7.24
CA GLY A 44 -0.26 7.19 -7.14
C GLY A 44 -0.46 7.85 -8.51
N LEU A 45 0.59 7.94 -9.32
CA LEU A 45 0.51 8.51 -10.68
C LEU A 45 -0.39 7.70 -11.61
N LEU A 46 -0.32 6.35 -11.56
CA LEU A 46 -1.19 5.50 -12.36
C LEU A 46 -2.66 5.65 -11.95
N LEU A 47 -2.93 5.62 -10.65
CA LEU A 47 -4.29 5.75 -10.14
C LEU A 47 -4.87 7.15 -10.35
N LEU A 48 -4.02 8.17 -10.40
CA LEU A 48 -4.43 9.54 -10.72
C LEU A 48 -5.09 9.63 -12.11
N GLN A 49 -4.59 8.86 -13.08
CA GLN A 49 -5.16 8.82 -14.43
C GLN A 49 -6.59 8.22 -14.44
N VAL A 50 -6.89 7.32 -13.51
CA VAL A 50 -8.15 6.57 -13.44
C VAL A 50 -9.16 7.22 -12.53
N ALA A 51 -8.74 7.56 -11.31
CA ALA A 51 -9.60 8.03 -10.23
C ALA A 51 -9.45 9.54 -9.95
N GLY A 52 -8.58 10.23 -10.70
CA GLY A 52 -8.30 11.65 -10.47
C GLY A 52 -7.68 11.93 -9.11
N LEU A 53 -7.64 13.21 -8.73
CA LEU A 53 -7.21 13.66 -7.40
C LEU A 53 -8.30 13.35 -6.38
N SER A 54 -8.35 12.09 -5.92
CA SER A 54 -9.34 11.62 -4.97
C SER A 54 -8.70 11.02 -3.72
N THR A 55 -9.46 10.97 -2.64
CA THR A 55 -9.03 10.32 -1.39
C THR A 55 -8.69 8.84 -1.64
N LEU A 56 -9.49 8.18 -2.47
CA LEU A 56 -9.27 6.78 -2.83
C LEU A 56 -7.94 6.57 -3.55
N THR A 57 -7.53 7.49 -4.44
CA THR A 57 -6.22 7.46 -5.11
C THR A 57 -5.09 7.42 -4.09
N GLY A 58 -5.12 8.30 -3.08
CA GLY A 58 -4.10 8.34 -2.03
C GLY A 58 -4.07 7.08 -1.17
N VAL A 59 -5.24 6.54 -0.82
CA VAL A 59 -5.36 5.30 -0.04
C VAL A 59 -4.84 4.10 -0.82
N LEU A 60 -5.25 3.93 -2.08
CA LEU A 60 -4.85 2.81 -2.91
C LEU A 60 -3.37 2.86 -3.32
N ALA A 61 -2.82 4.06 -3.53
CA ALA A 61 -1.40 4.24 -3.84
C ALA A 61 -0.50 3.66 -2.74
N ILE A 62 -0.92 3.75 -1.47
CA ILE A 62 -0.23 3.13 -0.34
C ILE A 62 -0.64 1.66 -0.19
N ALA A 63 -1.94 1.37 -0.29
CA ALA A 63 -2.48 0.05 0.01
C ALA A 63 -1.96 -1.04 -0.92
N ILE A 64 -1.85 -0.78 -2.23
CA ILE A 64 -1.47 -1.80 -3.22
C ILE A 64 -0.06 -2.33 -2.98
N PRO A 65 1.02 -1.51 -3.00
CA PRO A 65 2.37 -2.03 -2.78
C PRO A 65 2.54 -2.60 -1.38
N TYR A 66 1.93 -1.98 -0.37
CA TYR A 66 2.02 -2.46 1.01
C TYR A 66 1.29 -3.79 1.21
N ALA A 67 0.19 -4.07 0.50
CA ALA A 67 -0.45 -5.38 0.55
C ALA A 67 0.49 -6.50 0.09
N GLY A 68 1.28 -6.27 -0.97
CA GLY A 68 2.30 -7.21 -1.41
C GLY A 68 3.42 -7.42 -0.38
N ILE A 69 3.80 -6.37 0.34
CA ILE A 69 4.80 -6.44 1.40
C ILE A 69 4.25 -7.17 2.63
N PHE A 70 3.03 -6.85 3.08
CA PHE A 70 2.36 -7.55 4.18
C PHE A 70 2.15 -9.03 3.84
N ALA A 71 1.73 -9.34 2.61
CA ALA A 71 1.55 -10.72 2.15
C ALA A 71 2.83 -11.55 2.32
N LYS A 72 3.97 -10.97 1.90
CA LYS A 72 5.26 -11.63 2.04
C LYS A 72 5.60 -11.85 3.51
N VAL A 73 5.64 -10.78 4.30
CA VAL A 73 6.13 -10.85 5.69
C VAL A 73 5.19 -11.67 6.57
N PHE A 74 3.89 -11.53 6.41
CA PHE A 74 2.93 -12.33 7.17
C PHE A 74 2.98 -13.80 6.73
N GLY A 75 3.19 -14.07 5.42
CA GLY A 75 3.38 -15.42 4.91
C GLY A 75 4.63 -16.09 5.49
N GLU A 76 5.75 -15.36 5.55
CA GLU A 76 7.00 -15.84 6.16
C GLU A 76 6.84 -16.10 7.66
N PHE A 77 6.22 -15.22 8.42
CA PHE A 77 5.93 -15.47 9.85
C PHE A 77 5.07 -16.72 10.05
N LEU A 78 4.09 -16.96 9.17
CA LEU A 78 3.28 -18.18 9.23
C LEU A 78 4.08 -19.42 8.85
N GLU A 79 4.98 -19.35 7.86
CA GLU A 79 5.84 -20.49 7.46
C GLU A 79 6.86 -20.84 8.54
N GLU A 80 7.43 -19.83 9.20
CA GLU A 80 8.45 -20.01 10.26
C GLU A 80 7.85 -20.38 11.62
N SER A 81 6.53 -20.24 11.80
CA SER A 81 5.88 -20.57 13.09
C SER A 81 5.98 -22.05 13.41
N ASP A 82 6.22 -22.37 14.70
CA ASP A 82 6.28 -23.75 15.20
C ASP A 82 5.00 -24.51 14.86
N PRO A 83 5.08 -25.65 14.13
CA PRO A 83 3.93 -26.46 13.78
C PRO A 83 3.40 -27.32 14.95
N ALA A 84 4.17 -27.51 16.03
CA ALA A 84 3.83 -28.41 17.15
C ALA A 84 2.45 -28.14 17.76
N PRO A 85 2.03 -26.88 18.04
CA PRO A 85 0.68 -26.61 18.55
C PRO A 85 -0.45 -27.03 17.61
N ALA A 86 -0.21 -26.97 16.30
CA ALA A 86 -1.19 -27.39 15.30
C ALA A 86 -1.32 -28.94 15.23
N HIS A 87 -0.23 -29.65 15.52
CA HIS A 87 -0.21 -31.12 15.55
C HIS A 87 -0.81 -31.70 16.82
N SER A 88 -0.85 -30.94 17.93
CA SER A 88 -1.47 -31.38 19.19
C SER A 88 -3.00 -31.36 19.17
N LEU A 89 -3.62 -30.75 18.17
CA LEU A 89 -5.07 -30.72 18.02
C LEU A 89 -5.62 -32.04 17.43
N PRO A 90 -6.85 -32.46 17.83
CA PRO A 90 -7.49 -33.65 17.30
C PRO A 90 -7.54 -33.64 15.76
N ALA A 91 -7.40 -34.82 15.15
CA ALA A 91 -7.43 -34.97 13.68
C ALA A 91 -8.76 -34.49 13.04
N SER A 92 -9.85 -34.52 13.81
CA SER A 92 -11.17 -34.03 13.40
C SER A 92 -11.28 -32.50 13.34
N THR A 93 -10.28 -31.75 13.84
CA THR A 93 -10.31 -30.28 13.85
C THR A 93 -10.19 -29.74 12.44
N SER A 94 -11.10 -28.82 12.06
CA SER A 94 -11.08 -28.19 10.74
C SER A 94 -9.78 -27.39 10.49
N ALA A 95 -9.35 -27.26 9.24
CA ALA A 95 -8.16 -26.49 8.88
C ALA A 95 -8.25 -25.01 9.34
N VAL A 96 -9.45 -24.43 9.25
CA VAL A 96 -9.72 -23.05 9.66
C VAL A 96 -9.55 -22.90 11.18
N SER A 97 -10.14 -23.80 11.98
CA SER A 97 -10.00 -23.76 13.43
C SER A 97 -8.53 -23.96 13.85
N ARG A 98 -7.83 -24.90 13.20
CA ARG A 98 -6.39 -25.13 13.44
C ARG A 98 -5.56 -23.88 13.15
N PHE A 99 -5.87 -23.17 12.07
CA PHE A 99 -5.19 -21.91 11.75
C PHE A 99 -5.43 -20.84 12.82
N PHE A 100 -6.69 -20.55 13.15
CA PHE A 100 -7.03 -19.47 14.08
C PHE A 100 -6.62 -19.74 15.53
N PHE A 101 -6.70 -20.99 15.99
CA PHE A 101 -6.43 -21.33 17.40
C PHE A 101 -5.00 -21.79 17.66
N ALA A 102 -4.30 -22.35 16.66
CA ALA A 102 -2.95 -22.87 16.89
C ALA A 102 -1.85 -22.01 16.21
N ARG A 103 -2.07 -21.54 14.97
CA ARG A 103 -1.01 -20.83 14.23
C ARG A 103 -1.07 -19.32 14.39
N LEU A 104 -2.23 -18.72 14.21
CA LEU A 104 -2.37 -17.25 14.25
C LEU A 104 -1.94 -16.63 15.60
N PRO A 105 -2.27 -17.20 16.77
CA PRO A 105 -1.85 -16.63 18.06
C PRO A 105 -0.33 -16.54 18.23
N LEU A 106 0.42 -17.50 17.67
CA LEU A 106 1.90 -17.52 17.75
C LEU A 106 2.53 -16.32 17.05
N VAL A 107 1.98 -15.94 15.90
CA VAL A 107 2.52 -14.85 15.07
C VAL A 107 1.84 -13.50 15.30
N TRP A 108 0.78 -13.45 16.10
CA TRP A 108 -0.04 -12.26 16.28
C TRP A 108 0.74 -11.05 16.79
N GLN A 109 1.68 -11.26 17.71
CA GLN A 109 2.51 -10.18 18.24
C GLN A 109 3.46 -9.64 17.16
N ALA A 110 4.03 -10.51 16.34
CA ALA A 110 4.88 -10.12 15.22
C ALA A 110 4.06 -9.33 14.16
N PHE A 111 2.83 -9.77 13.87
CA PHE A 111 1.93 -9.02 12.97
C PHE A 111 1.63 -7.62 13.46
N LYS A 112 1.33 -7.46 14.75
CA LYS A 112 1.08 -6.13 15.35
C LYS A 112 2.32 -5.24 15.31
N ALA A 113 3.47 -5.78 15.66
CA ALA A 113 4.73 -5.03 15.66
C ALA A 113 5.07 -4.56 14.23
N TYR A 114 4.96 -5.47 13.26
CA TYR A 114 5.21 -5.13 11.87
C TYR A 114 4.19 -4.14 11.29
N GLY A 115 2.90 -4.29 11.64
CA GLY A 115 1.84 -3.36 11.25
C GLY A 115 2.11 -1.94 11.75
N SER A 116 2.55 -1.80 13.00
CA SER A 116 2.92 -0.50 13.58
C SER A 116 4.10 0.14 12.86
N TYR A 117 5.14 -0.63 12.55
CA TYR A 117 6.28 -0.18 11.76
C TYR A 117 5.85 0.27 10.35
N ARG A 118 4.96 -0.49 9.71
CA ARG A 118 4.45 -0.14 8.38
C ARG A 118 3.58 1.11 8.37
N LEU A 119 2.83 1.36 9.42
CA LEU A 119 2.08 2.60 9.56
C LEU A 119 3.01 3.82 9.64
N GLU A 120 4.13 3.72 10.35
CA GLU A 120 5.15 4.76 10.37
C GLU A 120 5.72 5.04 8.97
N CYS A 121 6.01 3.97 8.20
CA CYS A 121 6.42 4.10 6.81
C CYS A 121 5.32 4.76 5.95
N ALA A 122 4.06 4.38 6.15
CA ALA A 122 2.92 4.93 5.42
C ALA A 122 2.69 6.42 5.69
N LEU A 123 3.01 6.91 6.90
CA LEU A 123 2.99 8.35 7.21
C LEU A 123 3.97 9.12 6.34
N ARG A 124 5.19 8.59 6.18
CA ARG A 124 6.20 9.19 5.29
C ARG A 124 5.78 9.12 3.82
N ALA A 125 5.31 7.96 3.38
CA ALA A 125 4.80 7.77 2.03
C ALA A 125 3.63 8.71 1.71
N SER A 126 2.70 8.89 2.64
CA SER A 126 1.55 9.79 2.44
C SER A 126 1.95 11.26 2.30
N ALA A 127 3.06 11.69 2.92
CA ALA A 127 3.58 13.03 2.69
C ALA A 127 4.14 13.17 1.27
N ILE A 128 4.87 12.15 0.76
CA ILE A 128 5.42 12.15 -0.59
C ILE A 128 4.31 12.22 -1.66
N LEU A 129 3.15 11.61 -1.42
CA LEU A 129 1.99 11.72 -2.31
C LEU A 129 1.48 13.16 -2.49
N GLY A 130 1.88 14.08 -1.64
CA GLY A 130 1.62 15.52 -1.82
C GLY A 130 2.24 16.09 -3.08
N PHE A 131 3.41 15.62 -3.51
CA PHE A 131 4.07 16.08 -4.74
C PHE A 131 3.30 15.76 -6.03
N ILE A 132 2.35 14.82 -5.98
CA ILE A 132 1.44 14.56 -7.10
C ILE A 132 0.10 15.29 -6.96
N GLY A 133 -0.01 16.25 -6.03
CA GLY A 133 -1.18 17.10 -5.85
C GLY A 133 -2.21 16.59 -4.85
N LEU A 134 -1.98 15.46 -4.17
CA LEU A 134 -2.90 14.99 -3.13
C LEU A 134 -2.83 15.87 -1.88
N PRO A 135 -3.96 16.21 -1.22
CA PRO A 135 -4.01 17.14 -0.09
C PRO A 135 -3.38 16.52 1.17
N THR A 136 -2.08 16.57 1.24
CA THR A 136 -1.26 16.05 2.35
C THR A 136 -0.35 17.15 2.92
N LEU A 137 0.34 16.85 4.02
CA LEU A 137 1.34 17.78 4.55
C LEU A 137 2.46 18.08 3.53
N GLY A 138 2.79 17.08 2.69
CA GLY A 138 3.79 17.28 1.63
C GLY A 138 3.32 18.25 0.54
N PHE A 139 2.03 18.27 0.20
CA PHE A 139 1.47 19.24 -0.73
C PHE A 139 1.63 20.68 -0.21
N HIS A 140 1.26 20.91 1.04
CA HIS A 140 1.41 22.25 1.66
C HIS A 140 2.87 22.65 1.82
N LEU A 141 3.74 21.68 2.13
CA LEU A 141 5.18 21.90 2.23
C LEU A 141 5.76 22.32 0.87
N GLU A 142 5.44 21.59 -0.19
CA GLU A 142 5.88 21.90 -1.55
C GLU A 142 5.38 23.28 -1.99
N THR A 143 4.10 23.59 -1.74
CA THR A 143 3.50 24.89 -2.07
C THR A 143 4.23 26.01 -1.35
N ALA A 144 4.49 25.89 -0.04
CA ALA A 144 5.21 26.89 0.73
C ALA A 144 6.62 27.14 0.18
N PHE A 145 7.34 26.11 -0.24
CA PHE A 145 8.65 26.26 -0.86
C PHE A 145 8.59 26.91 -2.25
N ARG A 146 7.60 26.58 -3.06
CA ARG A 146 7.41 27.20 -4.38
C ARG A 146 7.07 28.70 -4.29
N GLU A 147 6.28 29.07 -3.28
CA GLU A 147 5.87 30.45 -3.03
C GLU A 147 6.97 31.28 -2.31
N GLY A 148 8.06 30.63 -1.88
CA GLY A 148 9.15 31.28 -1.16
C GLY A 148 8.83 31.63 0.30
N VAL A 149 7.77 31.05 0.86
CA VAL A 149 7.33 31.26 2.26
C VAL A 149 8.00 30.20 3.15
N TYR A 150 9.30 30.38 3.35
CA TYR A 150 10.16 29.38 4.01
C TYR A 150 9.85 29.18 5.50
N ASP A 151 9.32 30.20 6.17
CA ASP A 151 8.87 30.12 7.57
C ASP A 151 7.71 29.15 7.74
N GLN A 152 6.71 29.18 6.84
CA GLN A 152 5.62 28.23 6.82
C GLN A 152 6.11 26.83 6.45
N GLY A 153 7.00 26.71 5.47
CA GLY A 153 7.63 25.44 5.11
C GLY A 153 8.38 24.81 6.28
N ALA A 154 9.15 25.60 7.03
CA ALA A 154 9.84 25.14 8.22
C ALA A 154 8.86 24.68 9.33
N ALA A 155 7.79 25.44 9.57
CA ALA A 155 6.77 25.07 10.55
C ALA A 155 6.08 23.73 10.20
N LEU A 156 5.73 23.51 8.92
CA LEU A 156 5.16 22.26 8.43
C LEU A 156 6.13 21.08 8.57
N LEU A 157 7.42 21.33 8.33
CA LEU A 157 8.46 20.31 8.50
C LEU A 157 8.61 19.92 9.98
N TYR A 158 8.64 20.89 10.88
CA TYR A 158 8.68 20.62 12.33
C TYR A 158 7.42 19.88 12.81
N LEU A 159 6.25 20.25 12.29
CA LEU A 159 5.00 19.53 12.57
C LEU A 159 5.08 18.07 12.12
N PHE A 160 5.64 17.83 10.95
CA PHE A 160 5.82 16.47 10.42
C PHE A 160 6.80 15.64 11.27
N PHE A 161 7.92 16.23 11.68
CA PHE A 161 8.85 15.58 12.60
C PHE A 161 8.21 15.29 13.97
N ALA A 162 7.48 16.27 14.52
CA ALA A 162 6.76 16.08 15.77
C ALA A 162 5.73 14.95 15.67
N LEU A 163 5.01 14.86 14.54
CA LEU A 163 4.05 13.79 14.28
C LEU A 163 4.72 12.41 14.31
N ILE A 164 5.84 12.24 13.61
CA ILE A 164 6.58 10.98 13.58
C ILE A 164 7.18 10.66 14.94
N PHE A 165 7.80 11.63 15.59
CA PHE A 165 8.44 11.44 16.89
C PHE A 165 7.43 11.06 17.98
N THR A 166 6.25 11.65 17.96
CA THR A 166 5.19 11.38 18.95
C THR A 166 4.36 10.13 18.63
N LEU A 167 4.52 9.53 17.43
CA LEU A 167 3.77 8.37 16.98
C LEU A 167 3.70 7.26 18.06
N ARG A 168 4.81 6.96 18.67
CA ARG A 168 4.96 5.95 19.72
C ARG A 168 4.05 6.17 20.94
N TRP A 169 3.67 7.41 21.23
CA TRP A 169 2.87 7.74 22.41
C TRP A 169 1.36 7.64 22.15
N TRP A 170 0.93 7.98 20.96
CA TRP A 170 -0.49 7.94 20.59
C TRP A 170 -0.88 6.69 19.78
N LEU A 171 0.08 5.95 19.20
CA LEU A 171 -0.17 4.68 18.51
C LEU A 171 -0.41 3.55 19.53
N ARG A 172 -1.62 3.49 20.07
CA ARG A 172 -2.05 2.43 20.98
C ARG A 172 -2.90 1.41 20.23
N PRO A 173 -2.59 0.09 20.32
CA PRO A 173 -3.34 -0.95 19.60
C PRO A 173 -4.84 -0.95 19.91
N ALA A 174 -5.23 -0.61 21.14
CA ALA A 174 -6.63 -0.51 21.54
C ALA A 174 -7.40 0.62 20.82
N LEU A 175 -6.70 1.67 20.35
CA LEU A 175 -7.29 2.82 19.67
C LEU A 175 -7.31 2.68 18.15
N ILE A 176 -6.74 1.62 17.58
CA ILE A 176 -6.70 1.39 16.14
C ILE A 176 -8.11 1.48 15.49
N PRO A 177 -9.16 0.82 16.02
CA PRO A 177 -10.49 0.93 15.43
C PRO A 177 -11.02 2.36 15.43
N LEU A 178 -10.77 3.11 16.50
CA LEU A 178 -11.18 4.51 16.63
C LEU A 178 -10.48 5.39 15.59
N TYR A 179 -9.17 5.21 15.43
CA TYR A 179 -8.39 5.96 14.41
C TYR A 179 -8.86 5.65 12.99
N LEU A 180 -9.19 4.38 12.70
CA LEU A 180 -9.72 3.99 11.39
C LEU A 180 -11.08 4.61 11.13
N ILE A 181 -11.99 4.58 12.10
CA ILE A 181 -13.31 5.23 11.99
C ILE A 181 -13.13 6.73 11.77
N ALA A 182 -12.30 7.38 12.58
CA ALA A 182 -12.00 8.81 12.43
C ALA A 182 -11.41 9.14 11.06
N ALA A 183 -10.49 8.31 10.56
CA ALA A 183 -9.88 8.50 9.24
C ALA A 183 -10.90 8.38 8.11
N VAL A 184 -11.83 7.41 8.18
CA VAL A 184 -12.89 7.23 7.17
C VAL A 184 -13.93 8.35 7.24
N VAL A 185 -14.28 8.81 8.44
CA VAL A 185 -15.23 9.92 8.61
C VAL A 185 -14.64 11.24 8.13
N TRP A 186 -13.39 11.51 8.45
CA TRP A 186 -12.71 12.76 8.06
C TRP A 186 -12.35 12.81 6.57
N ALA A 187 -11.93 11.70 5.99
CA ALA A 187 -11.53 11.58 4.60
C ALA A 187 -12.10 10.31 3.99
N PRO A 188 -13.40 10.29 3.68
CA PRO A 188 -14.02 9.10 3.09
C PRO A 188 -13.33 8.73 1.77
N PRO A 189 -13.10 7.45 1.50
CA PRO A 189 -12.47 6.99 0.27
C PRO A 189 -13.47 7.10 -0.89
N VAL A 190 -13.60 8.31 -1.43
CA VAL A 190 -14.51 8.59 -2.55
C VAL A 190 -13.82 8.30 -3.86
N PHE A 191 -14.47 7.53 -4.72
CA PHE A 191 -14.06 7.32 -6.10
C PHE A 191 -14.72 8.40 -6.98
N THR A 192 -13.90 9.28 -7.53
CA THR A 192 -14.35 10.36 -8.44
C THR A 192 -14.19 9.99 -9.92
N GLY A 193 -13.57 8.84 -10.21
CA GLY A 193 -13.36 8.35 -11.56
C GLY A 193 -14.61 7.71 -12.17
N ASN A 194 -14.60 7.54 -13.50
CA ASN A 194 -15.63 6.84 -14.23
C ASN A 194 -15.19 5.37 -14.46
N LEU A 195 -16.12 4.43 -14.33
CA LEU A 195 -15.84 3.02 -14.59
C LEU A 195 -15.33 2.77 -16.02
N SER A 196 -15.82 3.52 -16.99
CA SER A 196 -15.34 3.47 -18.38
C SER A 196 -13.87 3.88 -18.50
N THR A 197 -13.42 4.85 -17.69
CA THR A 197 -12.02 5.27 -17.63
C THR A 197 -11.15 4.16 -17.06
N LEU A 198 -11.62 3.44 -16.04
CA LEU A 198 -10.90 2.31 -15.47
C LEU A 198 -10.78 1.18 -16.49
N VAL A 199 -11.86 0.83 -17.17
CA VAL A 199 -11.84 -0.19 -18.22
C VAL A 199 -10.87 0.21 -19.33
N ARG A 200 -10.98 1.43 -19.83
CA ARG A 200 -10.07 1.98 -20.86
C ARG A 200 -8.61 1.93 -20.40
N PHE A 201 -8.34 2.34 -19.17
CA PHE A 201 -7.00 2.34 -18.60
C PHE A 201 -6.39 0.94 -18.60
N VAL A 202 -7.14 -0.08 -18.10
CA VAL A 202 -6.64 -1.46 -18.04
C VAL A 202 -6.51 -2.09 -19.44
N THR A 203 -7.45 -1.83 -20.34
CA THR A 203 -7.51 -2.51 -21.65
C THR A 203 -6.71 -1.79 -22.73
N VAL A 204 -6.50 -0.48 -22.60
CA VAL A 204 -5.86 0.34 -23.63
C VAL A 204 -4.57 0.98 -23.11
N ASP A 205 -4.64 1.73 -22.03
CA ASP A 205 -3.52 2.61 -21.62
C ASP A 205 -2.35 1.83 -20.98
N LEU A 206 -2.63 0.72 -20.27
CA LEU A 206 -1.59 -0.19 -19.74
C LEU A 206 -0.98 -1.11 -20.80
N VAL A 207 -1.61 -1.23 -21.98
CA VAL A 207 -1.09 -2.07 -23.06
C VAL A 207 0.02 -1.32 -23.79
N PRO A 208 1.24 -1.89 -23.95
CA PRO A 208 2.33 -1.29 -24.68
C PRO A 208 1.92 -0.89 -26.09
N ALA A 209 2.38 0.27 -26.57
CA ALA A 209 1.99 0.82 -27.87
C ALA A 209 2.10 -0.15 -29.06
N PRO A 210 3.18 -0.96 -29.20
CA PRO A 210 3.27 -1.93 -30.28
C PRO A 210 2.14 -2.96 -30.27
N LEU A 211 1.79 -3.49 -29.08
CA LEU A 211 0.71 -4.49 -28.93
C LEU A 211 -0.68 -3.88 -29.20
N ARG A 212 -0.87 -2.59 -28.90
CA ARG A 212 -2.11 -1.86 -29.16
C ARG A 212 -2.41 -1.74 -30.66
N HIS A 213 -1.38 -1.65 -31.47
CA HIS A 213 -1.49 -1.51 -32.93
C HIS A 213 -1.33 -2.85 -33.68
N GLY A 214 -1.43 -3.98 -32.97
CA GLY A 214 -1.33 -5.32 -33.57
C GLY A 214 0.10 -5.77 -33.87
N GLY A 215 1.10 -5.10 -33.30
CA GLY A 215 2.50 -5.46 -33.46
C GLY A 215 2.87 -6.75 -32.74
N GLY A 216 3.88 -7.46 -33.30
CA GLY A 216 4.39 -8.71 -32.74
C GLY A 216 5.41 -8.51 -31.60
N LEU A 217 5.87 -9.62 -31.05
CA LEU A 217 6.88 -9.63 -29.98
C LEU A 217 8.20 -8.94 -30.39
N LEU A 218 8.55 -8.99 -31.69
CA LEU A 218 9.73 -8.34 -32.21
C LEU A 218 9.64 -6.81 -32.13
N GLU A 219 8.48 -6.26 -32.49
CA GLU A 219 8.23 -4.81 -32.42
C GLU A 219 8.18 -4.34 -30.95
N LEU A 220 7.61 -5.15 -30.07
CA LEU A 220 7.64 -4.89 -28.62
C LEU A 220 9.07 -4.82 -28.10
N TRP A 221 9.94 -5.75 -28.51
CA TRP A 221 11.35 -5.76 -28.12
C TRP A 221 12.11 -4.54 -28.66
N GLN A 222 11.90 -4.19 -29.93
CA GLN A 222 12.50 -3.00 -30.53
C GLN A 222 12.05 -1.72 -29.82
N TRP A 223 10.79 -1.63 -29.44
CA TRP A 223 10.24 -0.51 -28.69
C TRP A 223 10.89 -0.39 -27.31
N PHE A 224 11.06 -1.49 -26.58
CA PHE A 224 11.78 -1.48 -25.31
C PHE A 224 13.25 -1.09 -25.48
N ALA A 225 13.93 -1.60 -26.50
CA ALA A 225 15.32 -1.24 -26.79
C ALA A 225 15.47 0.27 -27.08
N MET A 226 14.54 0.84 -27.84
CA MET A 226 14.51 2.28 -28.11
C MET A 226 14.30 3.10 -26.84
N LEU A 227 13.34 2.71 -25.98
CA LEU A 227 13.11 3.38 -24.70
C LEU A 227 14.34 3.30 -23.79
N TRP A 228 15.03 2.16 -23.79
CA TRP A 228 16.27 1.99 -23.03
C TRP A 228 17.37 2.93 -23.49
N GLN A 229 17.54 3.09 -24.79
CA GLN A 229 18.55 4.01 -25.36
C GLN A 229 18.25 5.48 -25.04
N GLN A 230 16.98 5.86 -24.87
CA GLN A 230 16.60 7.23 -24.51
C GLN A 230 16.87 7.57 -23.04
N GLN A 231 17.13 6.57 -22.19
CA GLN A 231 17.42 6.76 -20.77
C GLN A 231 18.94 6.88 -20.46
N LEU A 232 19.80 6.56 -21.43
CA LEU A 232 21.25 6.69 -21.36
C LEU A 232 21.74 8.02 -21.96
#